data_ea5aedbc002194c1814fd8151c2e0ec5
#
_entry.id   ea5aedbc002194c1814fd8151c2e0ec5
#
_cell.length_a   1.000
_cell.length_b   1.000
_cell.length_c   1.000
_cell.angle_alpha   90.00
_cell.angle_beta   90.00
_cell.angle_gamma   90.00
#
_symmetry.space_group_name_H-M   'P 1'
#
loop_
_entity.id
_entity.type
_entity.pdbx_description
1 polymer ?
#
loop_
_entity_poly.entity_id
_entity_poly.type
_entity_poly.pdbx_seq_one_letter_code
_entity_poly.pdbx_strand_id
1 'polypeptide(L)'
;MTQAPLTAVISARRPLAPEAMNLFLETAPGPVRWYVDYGEAADYRAAGAVEVIEVGGLVQARNAALADAFAEGRACVQVSDDLRRLRRHSAIGGGAAGLGEVIEAMSVACAETGATLAGLPPTDNEFYTPADPRYRHGVFIVGDLIFVRPSPQRFDRQLRLKEDYDFTVQHDQAAGAVRVQTYLASFAHRDNRGGAVSYRTMEAEAEAIGYLMHKWPGRFRLNGRRPGEILMRRPARRRAA
;
A
#
# COMPACT_ATOMS: atom_id res chain seq x y z
N MET A 1 -13.20 -14.98 17.01
CA MET A 1 -12.19 -13.89 17.05
C MET A 1 -11.42 -13.97 15.75
N THR A 2 -11.39 -12.91 14.96
CA THR A 2 -10.55 -12.82 13.75
C THR A 2 -9.08 -12.78 14.17
N GLN A 3 -8.23 -13.55 13.51
CA GLN A 3 -6.79 -13.54 13.79
C GLN A 3 -6.20 -12.16 13.48
N ALA A 4 -5.18 -11.75 14.24
CA ALA A 4 -4.43 -10.53 13.97
C ALA A 4 -3.81 -10.58 12.56
N PRO A 5 -3.77 -9.47 11.81
CA PRO A 5 -3.24 -9.45 10.46
C PRO A 5 -1.73 -9.77 10.42
N LEU A 6 -1.26 -10.32 9.31
CA LEU A 6 0.17 -10.39 9.01
C LEU A 6 0.64 -9.00 8.55
N THR A 7 1.68 -8.46 9.18
CA THR A 7 2.37 -7.25 8.72
C THR A 7 3.56 -7.65 7.86
N ALA A 8 3.48 -7.34 6.57
CA ALA A 8 4.50 -7.61 5.58
C ALA A 8 5.27 -6.32 5.24
N VAL A 9 6.55 -6.26 5.58
CA VAL A 9 7.43 -5.19 5.12
C VAL A 9 7.94 -5.56 3.73
N ILE A 10 7.62 -4.72 2.75
CA ILE A 10 8.03 -4.91 1.36
C ILE A 10 9.30 -4.10 1.12
N SER A 11 10.41 -4.78 0.91
CA SER A 11 11.72 -4.15 0.86
C SER A 11 12.60 -4.77 -0.22
N ALA A 12 13.45 -3.96 -0.82
CA ALA A 12 14.49 -4.43 -1.72
C ALA A 12 15.65 -3.44 -1.77
N ARG A 13 16.89 -3.95 -1.67
CA ARG A 13 18.14 -3.18 -1.76
C ARG A 13 18.27 -2.07 -0.72
N ARG A 14 17.70 -2.30 0.48
CA ARG A 14 17.73 -1.38 1.63
C ARG A 14 18.04 -2.13 2.93
N PRO A 15 19.21 -2.74 3.06
CA PRO A 15 19.53 -3.62 4.21
C PRO A 15 19.54 -2.88 5.56
N LEU A 16 19.64 -1.56 5.59
CA LEU A 16 19.56 -0.77 6.82
C LEU A 16 18.11 -0.35 7.18
N ALA A 17 17.13 -0.69 6.37
CA ALA A 17 15.73 -0.38 6.64
C ALA A 17 15.21 -0.95 7.99
N PRO A 18 15.61 -2.14 8.45
CA PRO A 18 15.17 -2.66 9.75
C PRO A 18 15.47 -1.75 10.92
N GLU A 19 16.60 -1.08 10.94
CA GLU A 19 16.97 -0.14 12.02
C GLU A 19 15.96 1.00 12.18
N ALA A 20 15.46 1.53 11.05
CA ALA A 20 14.47 2.61 11.06
C ALA A 20 13.03 2.11 11.28
N MET A 21 12.73 0.89 10.80
CA MET A 21 11.38 0.34 10.82
C MET A 21 11.00 -0.33 12.14
N ASN A 22 11.94 -0.87 12.89
CA ASN A 22 11.67 -1.66 14.10
C ASN A 22 10.80 -0.91 15.09
N LEU A 23 11.02 0.40 15.30
CA LEU A 23 10.20 1.23 16.18
C LEU A 23 8.71 1.25 15.77
N PHE A 24 8.40 1.27 14.48
CA PHE A 24 7.01 1.21 14.02
C PHE A 24 6.44 -0.20 14.17
N LEU A 25 7.26 -1.22 13.92
CA LEU A 25 6.84 -2.62 13.93
C LEU A 25 6.55 -3.16 15.33
N GLU A 26 7.12 -2.57 16.38
CA GLU A 26 6.83 -2.91 17.78
C GLU A 26 5.33 -2.82 18.13
N THR A 27 4.60 -1.95 17.45
CA THR A 27 3.15 -1.77 17.67
C THR A 27 2.28 -2.59 16.72
N ALA A 28 2.87 -3.40 15.85
CA ALA A 28 2.11 -4.26 14.94
C ALA A 28 1.32 -5.32 15.73
N PRO A 29 0.01 -5.54 15.43
CA PRO A 29 -0.86 -6.39 16.24
C PRO A 29 -0.64 -7.90 16.03
N GLY A 30 0.15 -8.30 15.04
CA GLY A 30 0.34 -9.69 14.62
C GLY A 30 1.78 -9.99 14.19
N PRO A 31 2.01 -11.13 13.51
CA PRO A 31 3.34 -11.47 13.01
C PRO A 31 3.85 -10.43 12.01
N VAL A 32 5.18 -10.22 12.03
CA VAL A 32 5.89 -9.31 11.11
C VAL A 32 6.84 -10.15 10.25
N ARG A 33 6.75 -9.99 8.92
CA ARG A 33 7.64 -10.64 7.95
C ARG A 33 8.23 -9.64 6.97
N TRP A 34 9.50 -9.86 6.62
CA TRP A 34 10.20 -9.06 5.63
C TRP A 34 10.26 -9.82 4.32
N TYR A 35 9.77 -9.21 3.25
CA TYR A 35 9.82 -9.76 1.90
C TYR A 35 10.85 -8.97 1.11
N VAL A 36 11.99 -9.63 0.78
CA VAL A 36 13.18 -9.00 0.21
C VAL A 36 13.55 -9.61 -1.15
N ASP A 37 14.43 -8.95 -1.89
CA ASP A 37 14.95 -9.46 -3.14
C ASP A 37 15.91 -10.64 -2.90
N TYR A 38 16.15 -11.44 -3.94
CA TYR A 38 17.03 -12.60 -3.85
C TYR A 38 18.45 -12.21 -3.47
N GLY A 39 19.07 -12.99 -2.57
CA GLY A 39 20.44 -12.80 -2.08
C GLY A 39 20.57 -11.73 -0.98
N GLU A 40 19.48 -11.11 -0.53
CA GLU A 40 19.54 -10.01 0.44
C GLU A 40 19.23 -10.42 1.89
N ALA A 41 18.71 -11.62 2.12
CA ALA A 41 18.22 -12.03 3.45
C ALA A 41 19.27 -11.95 4.56
N ALA A 42 20.53 -12.25 4.26
CA ALA A 42 21.59 -12.20 5.27
C ALA A 42 21.81 -10.78 5.79
N ASP A 43 21.84 -9.79 4.90
CA ASP A 43 22.05 -8.39 5.24
C ASP A 43 20.89 -7.83 6.06
N TYR A 44 19.64 -8.18 5.67
CA TYR A 44 18.46 -7.75 6.43
C TYR A 44 18.41 -8.37 7.82
N ARG A 45 18.76 -9.66 7.98
CA ARG A 45 18.84 -10.29 9.30
C ARG A 45 19.93 -9.67 10.16
N ALA A 46 21.10 -9.37 9.57
CA ALA A 46 22.20 -8.70 10.27
C ALA A 46 21.79 -7.30 10.80
N ALA A 47 20.90 -6.61 10.08
CA ALA A 47 20.35 -5.31 10.47
C ALA A 47 19.11 -5.42 11.41
N GLY A 48 18.75 -6.61 11.87
CA GLY A 48 17.69 -6.82 12.87
C GLY A 48 16.31 -7.16 12.31
N ALA A 49 16.19 -7.47 11.01
CA ALA A 49 14.94 -7.99 10.46
C ALA A 49 14.68 -9.43 10.94
N VAL A 50 13.47 -9.69 11.40
CA VAL A 50 13.00 -11.04 11.76
C VAL A 50 12.16 -11.61 10.63
N GLU A 51 12.08 -12.97 10.53
CA GLU A 51 11.29 -13.67 9.51
C GLU A 51 11.47 -13.11 8.09
N VAL A 52 12.73 -13.13 7.62
CA VAL A 52 13.07 -12.64 6.27
C VAL A 52 12.85 -13.73 5.22
N ILE A 53 12.08 -13.39 4.18
CA ILE A 53 11.69 -14.25 3.06
C ILE A 53 12.20 -13.64 1.76
N GLU A 54 12.99 -14.38 1.00
CA GLU A 54 13.47 -13.98 -0.32
C GLU A 54 12.47 -14.39 -1.40
N VAL A 55 12.00 -13.42 -2.17
CA VAL A 55 10.92 -13.64 -3.16
C VAL A 55 11.09 -12.88 -4.48
N GLY A 56 12.14 -12.10 -4.61
CA GLY A 56 12.38 -11.28 -5.80
C GLY A 56 11.76 -9.88 -5.72
N GLY A 57 11.49 -9.28 -6.89
CA GLY A 57 11.10 -7.88 -6.99
C GLY A 57 9.75 -7.53 -6.38
N LEU A 58 9.38 -6.24 -6.47
CA LEU A 58 8.25 -5.62 -5.78
C LEU A 58 6.93 -6.40 -5.92
N VAL A 59 6.52 -6.73 -7.14
CA VAL A 59 5.22 -7.41 -7.38
C VAL A 59 5.23 -8.85 -6.86
N GLN A 60 6.36 -9.54 -6.95
CA GLN A 60 6.56 -10.87 -6.38
C GLN A 60 6.44 -10.83 -4.86
N ALA A 61 7.13 -9.89 -4.21
CA ALA A 61 7.09 -9.68 -2.77
C ALA A 61 5.67 -9.37 -2.27
N ARG A 62 4.96 -8.45 -2.94
CA ARG A 62 3.57 -8.12 -2.62
C ARG A 62 2.63 -9.32 -2.72
N ASN A 63 2.76 -10.11 -3.79
CA ASN A 63 1.90 -11.29 -4.00
C ASN A 63 2.25 -12.44 -3.05
N ALA A 64 3.52 -12.65 -2.70
CA ALA A 64 3.95 -13.62 -1.71
C ALA A 64 3.38 -13.27 -0.33
N ALA A 65 3.46 -12.01 0.08
CA ALA A 65 2.90 -11.54 1.33
C ALA A 65 1.36 -11.77 1.43
N LEU A 66 0.64 -11.53 0.34
CA LEU A 66 -0.80 -11.86 0.27
C LEU A 66 -1.06 -13.36 0.38
N ALA A 67 -0.26 -14.18 -0.31
CA ALA A 67 -0.41 -15.63 -0.29
C ALA A 67 -0.18 -16.19 1.11
N ASP A 68 0.89 -15.79 1.78
CA ASP A 68 1.22 -16.24 3.12
C ASP A 68 0.16 -15.83 4.14
N ALA A 69 -0.25 -14.56 4.15
CA ALA A 69 -1.30 -14.08 5.05
C ALA A 69 -2.62 -14.83 4.86
N PHE A 70 -3.03 -15.02 3.61
CA PHE A 70 -4.31 -15.66 3.31
C PHE A 70 -4.30 -17.17 3.55
N ALA A 71 -3.16 -17.84 3.36
CA ALA A 71 -2.99 -19.25 3.74
C ALA A 71 -3.14 -19.47 5.26
N GLU A 72 -2.80 -18.46 6.06
CA GLU A 72 -2.99 -18.47 7.50
C GLU A 72 -4.40 -17.96 7.93
N GLY A 73 -5.28 -17.63 6.99
CA GLY A 73 -6.61 -17.07 7.30
C GLY A 73 -6.56 -15.63 7.84
N ARG A 74 -5.46 -14.91 7.64
CA ARG A 74 -5.25 -13.54 8.13
C ARG A 74 -5.49 -12.50 7.03
N ALA A 75 -5.82 -11.28 7.44
CA ALA A 75 -5.63 -10.12 6.59
C ALA A 75 -4.12 -9.83 6.43
N CYS A 76 -3.76 -9.16 5.34
CA CYS A 76 -2.39 -8.74 5.04
C CYS A 76 -2.27 -7.22 5.16
N VAL A 77 -1.35 -6.75 5.99
CA VAL A 77 -0.88 -5.36 5.95
C VAL A 77 0.41 -5.34 5.15
N GLN A 78 0.51 -4.50 4.13
CA GLN A 78 1.78 -4.26 3.45
C GLN A 78 2.25 -2.85 3.76
N VAL A 79 3.50 -2.72 4.18
CA VAL A 79 4.14 -1.44 4.48
C VAL A 79 5.46 -1.32 3.75
N SER A 80 5.73 -0.16 3.14
CA SER A 80 7.03 0.16 2.56
C SER A 80 8.07 0.40 3.66
N ASP A 81 9.29 -0.06 3.43
CA ASP A 81 10.42 -0.01 4.36
C ASP A 81 11.00 1.41 4.58
N ASP A 82 10.46 2.40 3.91
CA ASP A 82 10.88 3.79 4.00
C ASP A 82 9.86 4.69 4.72
N LEU A 83 9.02 4.10 5.57
CA LEU A 83 8.09 4.82 6.45
C LEU A 83 8.86 5.78 7.37
N ARG A 84 8.46 7.06 7.38
CA ARG A 84 9.07 8.12 8.19
C ARG A 84 8.22 8.55 9.35
N ARG A 85 6.91 8.58 9.14
CA ARG A 85 6.00 9.11 10.16
C ARG A 85 4.60 8.58 9.95
N LEU A 86 3.95 8.29 11.08
CA LEU A 86 2.52 8.07 11.16
C LEU A 86 1.94 9.10 12.13
N ARG A 87 0.81 9.70 11.78
CA ARG A 87 0.13 10.66 12.64
C ARG A 87 -1.38 10.65 12.46
N ARG A 88 -2.07 11.10 13.49
CA ARG A 88 -3.49 11.41 13.43
C ARG A 88 -3.69 12.72 12.69
N HIS A 89 -4.78 12.82 11.95
CA HIS A 89 -5.24 14.09 11.39
C HIS A 89 -5.64 15.04 12.53
N SER A 90 -5.41 16.36 12.36
CA SER A 90 -5.75 17.38 13.38
C SER A 90 -7.22 17.33 13.78
N ALA A 91 -8.13 17.00 12.86
CA ALA A 91 -9.56 16.83 13.13
C ALA A 91 -9.91 15.74 14.17
N ILE A 92 -8.99 14.81 14.46
CA ILE A 92 -9.14 13.78 15.49
C ILE A 92 -8.10 13.90 16.60
N GLY A 93 -7.61 15.12 16.87
CA GLY A 93 -6.70 15.42 17.94
C GLY A 93 -5.21 15.50 17.57
N GLY A 94 -4.84 15.16 16.33
CA GLY A 94 -3.45 15.26 15.85
C GLY A 94 -2.47 14.34 16.60
N GLY A 95 -1.17 14.64 16.45
CA GLY A 95 -0.08 13.93 17.14
C GLY A 95 0.37 12.65 16.45
N ALA A 96 1.41 12.01 16.99
CA ALA A 96 1.96 10.76 16.46
C ALA A 96 0.95 9.60 16.63
N ALA A 97 0.95 8.66 15.68
CA ALA A 97 0.17 7.44 15.72
C ALA A 97 1.10 6.22 15.66
N GLY A 98 0.73 5.15 16.36
CA GLY A 98 1.38 3.85 16.22
C GLY A 98 0.90 3.10 14.97
N LEU A 99 1.71 2.20 14.44
CA LEU A 99 1.32 1.37 13.28
C LEU A 99 0.09 0.52 13.61
N GLY A 100 0.01 -0.06 14.82
CA GLY A 100 -1.13 -0.84 15.27
C GLY A 100 -2.45 -0.06 15.26
N GLU A 101 -2.42 1.21 15.69
CA GLU A 101 -3.58 2.10 15.67
C GLU A 101 -4.06 2.36 14.22
N VAL A 102 -3.12 2.56 13.31
CA VAL A 102 -3.43 2.78 11.89
C VAL A 102 -4.00 1.51 11.24
N ILE A 103 -3.42 0.35 11.56
CA ILE A 103 -3.91 -0.96 11.10
C ILE A 103 -5.34 -1.20 11.57
N GLU A 104 -5.63 -0.93 12.84
CA GLU A 104 -6.98 -1.08 13.39
C GLU A 104 -7.97 -0.15 12.67
N ALA A 105 -7.61 1.11 12.43
CA ALA A 105 -8.47 2.04 11.70
C ALA A 105 -8.78 1.56 10.26
N MET A 106 -7.81 0.96 9.56
CA MET A 106 -8.01 0.38 8.24
C MET A 106 -8.88 -0.89 8.29
N SER A 107 -8.69 -1.73 9.31
CA SER A 107 -9.50 -2.93 9.56
C SER A 107 -10.96 -2.58 9.82
N VAL A 108 -11.21 -1.59 10.68
CA VAL A 108 -12.56 -1.06 10.97
C VAL A 108 -13.19 -0.48 9.71
N ALA A 109 -12.44 0.30 8.92
CA ALA A 109 -12.94 0.85 7.66
C ALA A 109 -13.40 -0.25 6.69
N CYS A 110 -12.63 -1.33 6.57
CA CYS A 110 -13.03 -2.48 5.76
C CYS A 110 -14.29 -3.18 6.32
N ALA A 111 -14.41 -3.30 7.64
CA ALA A 111 -15.58 -3.91 8.27
C ALA A 111 -16.85 -3.08 8.08
N GLU A 112 -16.77 -1.77 8.29
CA GLU A 112 -17.91 -0.84 8.17
C GLU A 112 -18.38 -0.64 6.72
N THR A 113 -17.46 -0.71 5.76
CA THR A 113 -17.76 -0.42 4.34
C THR A 113 -17.94 -1.65 3.46
N GLY A 114 -17.57 -2.84 3.95
CA GLY A 114 -17.52 -4.07 3.16
C GLY A 114 -16.32 -4.15 2.21
N ALA A 115 -15.45 -3.13 2.18
CA ALA A 115 -14.28 -3.10 1.32
C ALA A 115 -13.26 -4.20 1.68
N THR A 116 -12.52 -4.66 0.68
CA THR A 116 -11.44 -5.64 0.85
C THR A 116 -10.04 -5.02 0.79
N LEU A 117 -9.93 -3.75 0.42
CA LEU A 117 -8.71 -2.97 0.41
C LEU A 117 -8.93 -1.66 1.17
N ALA A 118 -8.04 -1.35 2.12
CA ALA A 118 -7.97 -0.05 2.74
C ALA A 118 -6.55 0.53 2.64
N GLY A 119 -6.44 1.85 2.67
CA GLY A 119 -5.17 2.56 2.72
C GLY A 119 -5.31 3.99 3.20
N LEU A 120 -4.22 4.72 3.19
CA LEU A 120 -4.14 6.11 3.65
C LEU A 120 -4.12 7.12 2.49
N PRO A 121 -4.26 8.42 2.77
CA PRO A 121 -4.03 9.47 1.78
C PRO A 121 -2.59 9.43 1.21
N PRO A 122 -2.40 9.78 -0.07
CA PRO A 122 -1.08 9.74 -0.72
C PRO A 122 -0.13 10.87 -0.29
N THR A 123 -0.54 11.70 0.65
CA THR A 123 0.26 12.78 1.25
C THR A 123 -0.16 13.01 2.69
N ASP A 124 0.78 13.41 3.52
CA ASP A 124 0.55 13.79 4.91
C ASP A 124 0.18 15.29 5.09
N ASN A 125 -0.04 16.01 4.00
CA ASN A 125 -0.47 17.39 4.03
C ASN A 125 -2.00 17.49 4.16
N GLU A 126 -2.48 17.91 5.32
CA GLU A 126 -3.90 18.02 5.66
C GLU A 126 -4.68 18.97 4.75
N PHE A 127 -4.03 19.95 4.15
CA PHE A 127 -4.69 20.84 3.19
C PHE A 127 -5.29 20.08 1.99
N TYR A 128 -4.63 19.00 1.55
CA TYR A 128 -5.09 18.16 0.44
C TYR A 128 -5.87 16.92 0.90
N THR A 129 -5.95 16.69 2.19
CA THR A 129 -6.51 15.46 2.78
C THR A 129 -7.51 15.77 3.89
N PRO A 130 -8.65 16.43 3.58
CA PRO A 130 -9.66 16.71 4.60
C PRO A 130 -10.17 15.41 5.23
N ALA A 131 -10.35 15.42 6.55
CA ALA A 131 -10.79 14.26 7.33
C ALA A 131 -12.27 13.91 7.11
N ASP A 132 -13.06 14.83 6.61
CA ASP A 132 -14.47 14.63 6.28
C ASP A 132 -14.67 14.55 4.75
N PRO A 133 -15.36 13.52 4.24
CA PRO A 133 -15.84 12.33 4.96
C PRO A 133 -14.68 11.45 5.45
N ARG A 134 -14.86 10.77 6.61
CA ARG A 134 -13.89 9.87 7.23
C ARG A 134 -13.35 8.82 6.24
N TYR A 135 -14.19 8.34 5.34
CA TYR A 135 -13.86 7.35 4.32
C TYR A 135 -14.11 7.89 2.93
N ARG A 136 -13.19 7.61 2.02
CA ARG A 136 -13.36 7.92 0.59
C ARG A 136 -13.30 6.66 -0.24
N HIS A 137 -14.28 6.51 -1.13
CA HIS A 137 -14.42 5.40 -2.08
C HIS A 137 -14.16 5.86 -3.51
N GLY A 138 -13.82 4.91 -4.40
CA GLY A 138 -13.56 5.19 -5.81
C GLY A 138 -12.37 6.13 -6.03
N VAL A 139 -11.39 6.08 -5.13
CA VAL A 139 -10.15 6.85 -5.17
C VAL A 139 -8.95 5.92 -5.16
N PHE A 140 -7.85 6.38 -5.69
CA PHE A 140 -6.59 5.65 -5.70
C PHE A 140 -6.11 5.37 -4.27
N ILE A 141 -5.67 4.14 -4.02
CA ILE A 141 -5.03 3.69 -2.78
C ILE A 141 -3.55 3.49 -3.09
N VAL A 142 -2.70 4.33 -2.53
CA VAL A 142 -1.25 4.21 -2.68
C VAL A 142 -0.73 2.97 -1.97
N GLY A 143 0.17 2.24 -2.61
CA GLY A 143 0.65 0.94 -2.14
C GLY A 143 1.61 0.97 -0.95
N ASP A 144 1.97 2.14 -0.43
CA ASP A 144 3.00 2.29 0.62
C ASP A 144 2.57 1.76 1.99
N LEU A 145 1.29 1.89 2.32
CA LEU A 145 0.68 1.29 3.51
C LEU A 145 -0.76 0.92 3.20
N ILE A 146 -1.02 -0.37 3.08
CA ILE A 146 -2.33 -0.92 2.74
C ILE A 146 -2.72 -2.07 3.68
N PHE A 147 -4.01 -2.23 3.88
CA PHE A 147 -4.64 -3.36 4.56
C PHE A 147 -5.51 -4.11 3.56
N VAL A 148 -5.30 -5.42 3.43
CA VAL A 148 -5.99 -6.27 2.45
C VAL A 148 -6.67 -7.44 3.17
N ARG A 149 -7.99 -7.55 3.07
CA ARG A 149 -8.73 -8.73 3.53
C ARG A 149 -8.54 -9.90 2.57
N PRO A 150 -8.65 -11.15 3.03
CA PRO A 150 -8.63 -12.32 2.14
C PRO A 150 -9.54 -12.13 0.93
N SER A 151 -8.94 -12.21 -0.25
CA SER A 151 -9.61 -11.92 -1.53
C SER A 151 -8.85 -12.56 -2.69
N PRO A 152 -9.46 -12.76 -3.87
CA PRO A 152 -8.77 -13.32 -5.03
C PRO A 152 -7.86 -12.33 -5.78
N GLN A 153 -7.97 -11.02 -5.51
CA GLN A 153 -7.19 -9.99 -6.19
C GLN A 153 -5.70 -10.16 -5.95
N ARG A 154 -4.90 -9.94 -6.99
CA ARG A 154 -3.44 -10.02 -6.94
C ARG A 154 -2.82 -8.87 -7.73
N PHE A 155 -1.62 -8.44 -7.32
CA PHE A 155 -0.83 -7.51 -8.10
C PHE A 155 -0.47 -8.12 -9.46
N ASP A 156 -0.68 -7.36 -10.53
CA ASP A 156 -0.41 -7.82 -11.89
C ASP A 156 1.10 -7.91 -12.16
N ARG A 157 1.57 -9.10 -12.52
CA ARG A 157 2.99 -9.36 -12.76
C ARG A 157 3.56 -8.64 -13.99
N GLN A 158 2.70 -8.13 -14.87
CA GLN A 158 3.12 -7.33 -16.02
C GLN A 158 3.42 -5.87 -15.63
N LEU A 159 2.95 -5.42 -14.47
CA LEU A 159 3.17 -4.06 -13.99
C LEU A 159 4.34 -4.02 -13.00
N ARG A 160 5.48 -3.50 -13.45
CA ARG A 160 6.63 -3.22 -12.58
C ARG A 160 6.51 -1.88 -11.87
N LEU A 161 5.70 -0.97 -12.42
CA LEU A 161 5.37 0.36 -11.90
C LEU A 161 3.86 0.54 -11.94
N LYS A 162 3.32 1.33 -11.02
CA LYS A 162 1.87 1.63 -10.92
C LYS A 162 0.99 0.38 -10.70
N GLU A 163 1.57 -0.66 -10.14
CA GLU A 163 0.87 -1.90 -9.77
C GLU A 163 -0.25 -1.65 -8.75
N ASP A 164 -0.11 -0.64 -7.91
CA ASP A 164 -1.08 -0.20 -6.92
C ASP A 164 -2.33 0.46 -7.55
N TYR A 165 -2.19 1.11 -8.70
CA TYR A 165 -3.33 1.61 -9.48
C TYR A 165 -4.20 0.46 -9.99
N ASP A 166 -3.58 -0.57 -10.56
CA ASP A 166 -4.27 -1.77 -11.01
C ASP A 166 -4.96 -2.49 -9.84
N PHE A 167 -4.24 -2.70 -8.76
CA PHE A 167 -4.73 -3.38 -7.58
C PHE A 167 -5.91 -2.65 -6.94
N THR A 168 -5.85 -1.31 -6.90
CA THR A 168 -6.97 -0.48 -6.44
C THR A 168 -8.21 -0.70 -7.30
N VAL A 169 -8.08 -0.71 -8.63
CA VAL A 169 -9.25 -0.89 -9.53
C VAL A 169 -9.83 -2.30 -9.40
N GLN A 170 -8.99 -3.33 -9.28
CA GLN A 170 -9.46 -4.70 -9.05
C GLN A 170 -10.36 -4.80 -7.81
N HIS A 171 -9.92 -4.23 -6.68
CA HIS A 171 -10.70 -4.24 -5.44
C HIS A 171 -11.94 -3.36 -5.53
N ASP A 172 -11.82 -2.14 -6.09
CA ASP A 172 -12.92 -1.20 -6.23
C ASP A 172 -14.08 -1.79 -7.07
N GLN A 173 -13.77 -2.61 -8.06
CA GLN A 173 -14.78 -3.30 -8.86
C GLN A 173 -15.38 -4.54 -8.18
N ALA A 174 -14.62 -5.25 -7.36
CA ALA A 174 -15.04 -6.52 -6.76
C ALA A 174 -15.88 -6.30 -5.49
N ALA A 175 -15.29 -5.67 -4.47
CA ALA A 175 -15.89 -5.52 -3.15
C ALA A 175 -15.69 -4.13 -2.54
N GLY A 176 -14.91 -3.28 -3.22
CA GLY A 176 -14.60 -1.94 -2.78
C GLY A 176 -13.17 -1.74 -2.29
N ALA A 177 -12.69 -0.51 -2.49
CA ALA A 177 -11.48 0.03 -1.92
C ALA A 177 -11.82 1.32 -1.15
N VAL A 178 -11.24 1.46 0.06
CA VAL A 178 -11.55 2.57 0.95
C VAL A 178 -10.29 3.28 1.42
N ARG A 179 -10.30 4.59 1.40
CA ARG A 179 -9.22 5.42 1.95
C ARG A 179 -9.65 6.04 3.28
N VAL A 180 -8.89 5.74 4.34
CA VAL A 180 -9.10 6.29 5.68
C VAL A 180 -8.46 7.67 5.74
N GLN A 181 -9.25 8.71 5.96
CA GLN A 181 -8.80 10.12 5.91
C GLN A 181 -8.28 10.64 7.26
N THR A 182 -8.50 9.91 8.34
CA THR A 182 -8.19 10.36 9.71
C THR A 182 -6.75 10.06 10.13
N TYR A 183 -5.99 9.31 9.32
CA TYR A 183 -4.58 9.02 9.55
C TYR A 183 -3.75 9.39 8.34
N LEU A 184 -2.52 9.80 8.58
CA LEU A 184 -1.60 10.30 7.57
C LEU A 184 -0.24 9.64 7.75
N ALA A 185 0.41 9.31 6.62
CA ALA A 185 1.74 8.72 6.60
C ALA A 185 2.65 9.52 5.69
N SER A 186 3.94 9.58 6.03
CA SER A 186 4.99 10.07 5.13
C SER A 186 6.06 9.01 4.93
N PHE A 187 6.60 8.98 3.73
CA PHE A 187 7.61 8.03 3.25
C PHE A 187 8.76 8.77 2.58
N ALA A 188 9.94 8.16 2.56
CA ALA A 188 11.17 8.79 2.06
C ALA A 188 11.46 8.51 0.58
N HIS A 189 10.44 8.35 -0.25
CA HIS A 189 10.50 7.85 -1.63
C HIS A 189 11.65 8.34 -2.50
N ARG A 190 12.04 9.60 -2.38
CA ARG A 190 13.00 10.24 -3.30
C ARG A 190 14.44 10.20 -2.81
N ASP A 191 14.63 10.02 -1.51
CA ASP A 191 15.94 10.11 -0.88
C ASP A 191 16.62 8.76 -0.72
N ASN A 192 15.90 7.67 -0.97
CA ASN A 192 16.37 6.31 -0.75
C ASN A 192 16.82 5.63 -2.04
N ARG A 193 18.05 5.10 -2.02
CA ARG A 193 18.52 4.14 -3.03
C ARG A 193 17.78 2.81 -2.86
N GLY A 194 17.56 2.08 -3.96
CA GLY A 194 16.88 0.78 -3.95
C GLY A 194 15.41 0.84 -4.39
N GLY A 195 14.66 -0.24 -4.20
CA GLY A 195 13.28 -0.36 -4.64
C GLY A 195 13.10 -0.12 -6.15
N ALA A 196 12.03 0.55 -6.52
CA ALA A 196 11.69 0.85 -7.91
C ALA A 196 12.57 1.91 -8.60
N VAL A 197 13.40 2.64 -7.85
CA VAL A 197 14.21 3.76 -8.39
C VAL A 197 15.13 3.30 -9.53
N SER A 198 15.69 2.09 -9.45
CA SER A 198 16.66 1.58 -10.42
C SER A 198 16.08 1.30 -11.83
N TYR A 199 14.79 1.14 -11.97
CA TYR A 199 14.12 0.86 -13.24
C TYR A 199 12.98 1.84 -13.58
N ARG A 200 12.81 2.89 -12.79
CA ARG A 200 11.83 3.94 -13.03
C ARG A 200 12.37 4.93 -14.06
N THR A 201 12.04 4.74 -15.33
CA THR A 201 12.33 5.65 -16.43
C THR A 201 11.05 6.26 -16.97
N MET A 202 11.17 7.33 -17.78
CA MET A 202 9.98 7.93 -18.43
C MET A 202 9.28 6.95 -19.37
N GLU A 203 10.06 6.11 -20.06
CA GLU A 203 9.56 5.07 -20.94
C GLU A 203 8.79 4.00 -20.18
N ALA A 204 9.35 3.49 -19.07
CA ALA A 204 8.70 2.50 -18.22
C ALA A 204 7.40 3.04 -17.58
N GLU A 205 7.39 4.32 -17.20
CA GLU A 205 6.19 4.99 -16.71
C GLU A 205 5.11 5.10 -17.81
N ALA A 206 5.50 5.48 -19.04
CA ALA A 206 4.59 5.59 -20.19
C ALA A 206 4.01 4.21 -20.58
N GLU A 207 4.83 3.16 -20.58
CA GLU A 207 4.41 1.79 -20.85
C GLU A 207 3.37 1.32 -19.82
N ALA A 208 3.65 1.50 -18.51
CA ALA A 208 2.73 1.16 -17.45
C ALA A 208 1.39 1.91 -17.56
N ILE A 209 1.43 3.20 -17.93
CA ILE A 209 0.24 4.01 -18.16
C ILE A 209 -0.56 3.46 -19.34
N GLY A 210 0.09 3.18 -20.47
CA GLY A 210 -0.56 2.60 -21.65
C GLY A 210 -1.25 1.29 -21.35
N TYR A 211 -0.58 0.40 -20.62
CA TYR A 211 -1.13 -0.86 -20.16
C TYR A 211 -2.37 -0.67 -19.27
N LEU A 212 -2.30 0.21 -18.26
CA LEU A 212 -3.42 0.48 -17.35
C LEU A 212 -4.63 1.08 -18.08
N MET A 213 -4.41 2.00 -19.01
CA MET A 213 -5.49 2.61 -19.79
C MET A 213 -6.16 1.59 -20.73
N HIS A 214 -5.39 0.64 -21.27
CA HIS A 214 -5.92 -0.45 -22.07
C HIS A 214 -6.70 -1.47 -21.22
N LYS A 215 -6.13 -1.92 -20.11
CA LYS A 215 -6.75 -2.91 -19.20
C LYS A 215 -8.03 -2.38 -18.55
N TRP A 216 -8.08 -1.08 -18.25
CA TRP A 216 -9.18 -0.44 -17.53
C TRP A 216 -9.75 0.77 -18.30
N PRO A 217 -10.46 0.57 -19.42
CA PRO A 217 -10.97 1.68 -20.21
C PRO A 217 -11.84 2.66 -19.40
N GLY A 218 -11.50 3.94 -19.50
CA GLY A 218 -12.24 5.01 -18.81
C GLY A 218 -11.96 5.18 -17.32
N ARG A 219 -11.17 4.29 -16.69
CA ARG A 219 -10.86 4.38 -15.25
C ARG A 219 -9.72 5.35 -14.93
N PHE A 220 -8.92 5.69 -15.91
CA PHE A 220 -7.79 6.60 -15.75
C PHE A 220 -7.84 7.75 -16.75
N ARG A 221 -7.16 8.83 -16.42
CA ARG A 221 -6.81 9.93 -17.32
C ARG A 221 -5.40 10.40 -17.03
N LEU A 222 -4.73 10.94 -18.04
CA LEU A 222 -3.43 11.56 -17.86
C LEU A 222 -3.55 12.79 -16.94
N ASN A 223 -2.53 13.01 -16.11
CA ASN A 223 -2.42 14.23 -15.34
C ASN A 223 -1.79 15.33 -16.21
N GLY A 224 -2.61 16.25 -16.70
CA GLY A 224 -2.15 17.34 -17.57
C GLY A 224 -1.16 18.31 -16.90
N ARG A 225 -1.01 18.27 -15.56
CA ARG A 225 -0.07 19.13 -14.82
C ARG A 225 1.25 18.42 -14.50
N ARG A 226 1.30 17.09 -14.57
CA ARG A 226 2.46 16.28 -14.21
C ARG A 226 2.62 15.15 -15.24
N PRO A 227 3.50 15.32 -16.24
CA PRO A 227 3.83 14.25 -17.19
C PRO A 227 4.28 12.98 -16.45
N GLY A 228 3.88 11.81 -16.94
CA GLY A 228 4.20 10.52 -16.30
C GLY A 228 3.29 10.15 -15.12
N GLU A 229 2.32 10.99 -14.75
CA GLU A 229 1.30 10.65 -13.75
C GLU A 229 -0.08 10.42 -14.39
N ILE A 230 -0.87 9.56 -13.74
CA ILE A 230 -2.28 9.34 -14.08
C ILE A 230 -3.17 9.64 -12.87
N LEU A 231 -4.40 9.94 -13.16
CA LEU A 231 -5.44 10.17 -12.17
C LEU A 231 -6.53 9.13 -12.34
N MET A 232 -6.88 8.46 -11.25
CA MET A 232 -8.00 7.53 -11.23
C MET A 232 -9.33 8.30 -11.31
N ARG A 233 -10.23 7.84 -12.17
CA ARG A 233 -11.60 8.35 -12.29
C ARG A 233 -12.53 7.53 -11.42
N ARG A 234 -13.44 8.19 -10.75
CA ARG A 234 -14.56 7.49 -10.09
C ARG A 234 -15.41 6.80 -11.16
N PRO A 235 -15.89 5.57 -10.90
CA PRO A 235 -16.86 4.95 -11.78
C PRO A 235 -18.07 5.88 -11.94
N ALA A 236 -18.59 5.99 -13.16
CA ALA A 236 -19.88 6.62 -13.36
C ALA A 236 -20.90 5.93 -12.43
N ARG A 237 -21.65 6.70 -11.66
CA ARG A 237 -22.75 6.13 -10.87
C ARG A 237 -23.66 5.38 -11.84
N ARG A 238 -23.76 4.05 -11.71
CA ARG A 238 -24.85 3.33 -12.37
C ARG A 238 -26.13 3.98 -11.89
N ARG A 239 -26.86 4.63 -12.81
CA ARG A 239 -28.24 5.00 -12.51
C ARG A 239 -28.94 3.67 -12.20
N ALA A 240 -29.49 3.58 -10.99
CA ALA A 240 -30.40 2.50 -10.67
C ALA A 240 -31.51 2.52 -11.72
N ALA A 241 -31.66 1.41 -12.43
CA ALA A 241 -32.75 1.20 -13.35
C ALA A 241 -34.04 0.93 -12.56
#